data_aaae39c037cd5dd7c069b413656988e1
#
_entry.id   aaae39c037cd5dd7c069b413656988e1
#
_cell.length_a   1.000
_cell.length_b   1.000
_cell.length_c   1.000
_cell.angle_alpha   90.00
_cell.angle_beta   90.00
_cell.angle_gamma   90.00
#
_symmetry.space_group_name_H-M   'P 1'
#
loop_
_entity.id
_entity.type
_entity.pdbx_description
1 polymer ?
#
loop_
_entity_poly.entity_id
_entity_poly.type
_entity_poly.pdbx_seq_one_letter_code
_entity_poly.pdbx_strand_id
1 'polypeptide(L)'
;LQGTVVEEQTLARRGAEILWDAVSKGDDSYINALGALTGNMAVQQVRAGLKAIYLSGWQVAGDANLSGHTYPDQSLYPANSVPQVVRRINNAMLRADEIARVEGDTSVDNWVVPIVADGEAGFGGALNVYELQKAMIAAGVAGSHWEDQLASEKKCGHLGGKVLIPTQQHIRTLTSARLAADVAGVPTVVIARTDAEAATLITSDVDERDRPFLDGTRTSEGFYGVKNGIEPCIARAKAYAPYS
;
A
#
# COMPACT_ATOMS: atom_id res chain seq x y z
N LEU A 1 15.89 14.26 -11.93
CA LEU A 1 14.46 14.47 -11.66
C LEU A 1 14.18 15.22 -10.36
N GLN A 2 15.11 15.21 -9.41
CA GLN A 2 15.01 15.99 -8.17
C GLN A 2 15.08 17.49 -8.47
N GLY A 3 14.29 18.28 -7.75
CA GLY A 3 14.37 19.73 -7.81
C GLY A 3 15.62 20.29 -7.13
N THR A 4 15.80 21.62 -7.17
CA THR A 4 16.93 22.30 -6.53
C THR A 4 16.82 22.33 -5.00
N VAL A 5 15.62 22.19 -4.45
CA VAL A 5 15.37 22.04 -3.02
C VAL A 5 14.81 20.62 -2.79
N VAL A 6 15.58 19.82 -2.05
CA VAL A 6 15.19 18.45 -1.67
C VAL A 6 14.78 18.47 -0.20
N GLU A 7 13.53 18.15 0.06
CA GLU A 7 13.04 17.94 1.43
C GLU A 7 13.61 16.63 1.97
N GLU A 8 14.15 16.66 3.18
CA GLU A 8 14.66 15.45 3.82
C GLU A 8 13.53 14.62 4.40
N GLN A 9 13.32 13.42 3.84
CA GLN A 9 12.26 12.50 4.25
C GLN A 9 12.82 11.42 5.20
N THR A 10 13.36 11.83 6.34
CA THR A 10 14.13 10.97 7.25
C THR A 10 13.34 9.74 7.74
N LEU A 11 12.08 9.92 8.16
CA LEU A 11 11.26 8.79 8.66
C LEU A 11 10.98 7.77 7.56
N ALA A 12 10.57 8.22 6.38
CA ALA A 12 10.27 7.34 5.25
C ALA A 12 11.53 6.60 4.79
N ARG A 13 12.66 7.28 4.67
CA ARG A 13 13.94 6.66 4.28
C ARG A 13 14.38 5.61 5.28
N ARG A 14 14.48 5.97 6.56
CA ARG A 14 14.89 5.04 7.62
C ARG A 14 13.95 3.83 7.70
N GLY A 15 12.65 4.07 7.63
CA GLY A 15 11.66 3.00 7.64
C GLY A 15 11.79 2.06 6.44
N ALA A 16 11.99 2.61 5.23
CA ALA A 16 12.17 1.84 4.02
C ALA A 16 13.44 0.96 4.07
N GLU A 17 14.56 1.51 4.54
CA GLU A 17 15.81 0.78 4.72
C GLU A 17 15.64 -0.39 5.72
N ILE A 18 15.03 -0.14 6.88
CA ILE A 18 14.75 -1.19 7.88
C ILE A 18 13.82 -2.27 7.29
N LEU A 19 12.77 -1.87 6.59
CA LEU A 19 11.82 -2.80 5.98
C LEU A 19 12.50 -3.66 4.91
N TRP A 20 13.28 -3.03 4.02
CA TRP A 20 14.01 -3.73 2.98
C TRP A 20 15.02 -4.73 3.54
N ASP A 21 15.81 -4.32 4.52
CA ASP A 21 16.78 -5.20 5.18
C ASP A 21 16.08 -6.42 5.81
N ALA A 22 14.89 -6.24 6.34
CA ALA A 22 14.15 -7.32 6.96
C ALA A 22 13.53 -8.29 5.94
N VAL A 23 13.00 -7.81 4.78
CA VAL A 23 12.37 -8.67 3.77
C VAL A 23 13.37 -9.30 2.80
N SER A 24 14.58 -8.72 2.64
CA SER A 24 15.57 -9.17 1.65
C SER A 24 16.57 -10.20 2.18
N LYS A 25 16.53 -10.56 3.45
CA LYS A 25 17.51 -11.48 4.08
C LYS A 25 17.54 -12.88 3.48
N GLY A 26 16.44 -13.34 2.88
CA GLY A 26 16.36 -14.66 2.26
C GLY A 26 16.52 -15.84 3.23
N ASP A 27 16.35 -15.61 4.53
CA ASP A 27 16.31 -16.61 5.59
C ASP A 27 14.85 -16.93 5.98
N ASP A 28 14.67 -17.81 6.96
CA ASP A 28 13.34 -18.18 7.46
C ASP A 28 12.72 -17.12 8.40
N SER A 29 13.32 -15.92 8.49
CA SER A 29 12.78 -14.84 9.30
C SER A 29 11.54 -14.21 8.66
N TYR A 30 10.69 -13.63 9.50
CA TYR A 30 9.46 -12.95 9.07
C TYR A 30 9.26 -11.64 9.83
N ILE A 31 8.47 -10.75 9.26
CA ILE A 31 8.13 -9.48 9.88
C ILE A 31 6.73 -9.58 10.47
N ASN A 32 6.64 -9.46 11.80
CA ASN A 32 5.37 -9.29 12.48
C ASN A 32 4.85 -7.87 12.28
N ALA A 33 3.71 -7.75 11.61
CA ALA A 33 2.98 -6.50 11.45
C ALA A 33 1.49 -6.74 11.68
N LEU A 34 0.86 -5.87 12.45
CA LEU A 34 -0.59 -5.87 12.68
C LEU A 34 -1.16 -4.50 12.31
N GLY A 35 -2.47 -4.48 12.02
CA GLY A 35 -3.20 -3.27 11.72
C GLY A 35 -3.26 -2.32 12.94
N ALA A 36 -3.03 -1.03 12.71
CA ALA A 36 -3.20 0.01 13.72
C ALA A 36 -3.83 1.26 13.09
N LEU A 37 -4.85 1.82 13.74
CA LEU A 37 -5.52 3.06 13.33
C LEU A 37 -5.18 4.25 14.23
N THR A 38 -4.71 3.98 15.43
CA THR A 38 -4.38 5.01 16.42
C THR A 38 -2.92 4.91 16.84
N GLY A 39 -2.36 6.03 17.27
CA GLY A 39 -1.00 6.04 17.81
C GLY A 39 -0.84 5.13 19.02
N ASN A 40 -1.85 5.05 19.90
CA ASN A 40 -1.80 4.17 21.06
C ASN A 40 -1.75 2.69 20.67
N MET A 41 -2.55 2.26 19.66
CA MET A 41 -2.46 0.88 19.15
C MET A 41 -1.05 0.57 18.66
N ALA A 42 -0.46 1.44 17.85
CA ALA A 42 0.88 1.27 17.32
C ALA A 42 1.94 1.19 18.44
N VAL A 43 1.90 2.11 19.39
CA VAL A 43 2.82 2.10 20.55
C VAL A 43 2.71 0.82 21.36
N GLN A 44 1.50 0.30 21.62
CA GLN A 44 1.33 -0.97 22.34
C GLN A 44 1.83 -2.17 21.50
N GLN A 45 1.62 -2.16 20.19
CA GLN A 45 2.14 -3.22 19.31
C GLN A 45 3.68 -3.25 19.32
N VAL A 46 4.32 -2.08 19.20
CA VAL A 46 5.78 -1.96 19.26
C VAL A 46 6.31 -2.43 20.63
N ARG A 47 5.67 -2.01 21.72
CA ARG A 47 6.02 -2.47 23.08
C ARG A 47 5.88 -3.99 23.23
N ALA A 48 4.91 -4.60 22.55
CA ALA A 48 4.72 -6.05 22.49
C ALA A 48 5.71 -6.78 21.57
N GLY A 49 6.62 -6.06 20.90
CA GLY A 49 7.69 -6.63 20.09
C GLY A 49 7.42 -6.70 18.58
N LEU A 50 6.34 -6.08 18.07
CA LEU A 50 6.11 -5.99 16.63
C LEU A 50 7.19 -5.13 15.98
N LYS A 51 7.61 -5.56 14.79
CA LYS A 51 8.72 -4.93 14.04
C LYS A 51 8.25 -4.04 12.88
N ALA A 52 6.96 -4.03 12.60
CA ALA A 52 6.32 -3.16 11.61
C ALA A 52 4.86 -2.92 11.98
N ILE A 53 4.29 -1.86 11.41
CA ILE A 53 2.85 -1.54 11.48
C ILE A 53 2.26 -1.67 10.10
N TYR A 54 1.09 -2.30 9.99
CA TYR A 54 0.27 -2.28 8.79
C TYR A 54 -0.85 -1.26 8.92
N LEU A 55 -1.01 -0.41 7.93
CA LEU A 55 -2.14 0.51 7.86
C LEU A 55 -3.08 0.11 6.72
N SER A 56 -4.19 -0.52 7.10
CA SER A 56 -5.20 -1.04 6.18
C SER A 56 -6.16 0.05 5.71
N GLY A 57 -6.39 0.13 4.40
CA GLY A 57 -7.42 0.97 3.81
C GLY A 57 -8.83 0.60 4.28
N TRP A 58 -9.11 -0.69 4.47
CA TRP A 58 -10.37 -1.16 5.05
C TRP A 58 -10.65 -0.55 6.43
N GLN A 59 -9.66 -0.57 7.33
CA GLN A 59 -9.80 0.04 8.65
C GLN A 59 -9.94 1.57 8.56
N VAL A 60 -9.20 2.21 7.66
CA VAL A 60 -9.31 3.66 7.42
C VAL A 60 -10.70 4.01 6.89
N ALA A 61 -11.26 3.24 5.96
CA ALA A 61 -12.63 3.43 5.47
C ALA A 61 -13.66 3.39 6.60
N GLY A 62 -13.52 2.42 7.53
CA GLY A 62 -14.43 2.23 8.65
C GLY A 62 -14.33 3.33 9.71
N ASP A 63 -13.11 3.67 10.15
CA ASP A 63 -12.93 4.35 11.44
C ASP A 63 -11.97 5.55 11.44
N ALA A 64 -11.20 5.80 10.37
CA ALA A 64 -10.11 6.77 10.45
C ALA A 64 -9.98 7.69 9.23
N ASN A 65 -10.97 7.72 8.36
CA ASN A 65 -10.94 8.60 7.20
C ASN A 65 -11.28 10.06 7.55
N LEU A 66 -10.91 10.97 6.66
CA LEU A 66 -11.06 12.41 6.88
C LEU A 66 -12.48 12.94 6.64
N SER A 67 -13.37 12.15 6.03
CA SER A 67 -14.75 12.58 5.82
C SER A 67 -15.61 12.49 7.08
N GLY A 68 -15.14 11.74 8.11
CA GLY A 68 -15.89 11.51 9.35
C GLY A 68 -17.06 10.53 9.19
N HIS A 69 -17.18 9.86 8.04
CA HIS A 69 -18.18 8.83 7.80
C HIS A 69 -17.59 7.43 7.93
N THR A 70 -18.43 6.44 8.18
CA THR A 70 -18.09 5.03 8.07
C THR A 70 -18.41 4.55 6.67
N TYR A 71 -17.40 4.15 5.91
CA TYR A 71 -17.56 3.63 4.56
C TYR A 71 -17.26 2.13 4.48
N PRO A 72 -17.88 1.41 3.53
CA PRO A 72 -17.35 0.14 3.09
C PRO A 72 -15.96 0.35 2.44
N ASP A 73 -15.17 -0.71 2.35
CA ASP A 73 -13.86 -0.68 1.72
C ASP A 73 -13.97 -0.64 0.19
N GLN A 74 -14.30 0.52 -0.34
CA GLN A 74 -14.54 0.81 -1.76
C GLN A 74 -13.87 2.11 -2.21
N SER A 75 -12.84 2.56 -1.50
CA SER A 75 -12.10 3.81 -1.79
C SER A 75 -13.00 5.05 -1.88
N LEU A 76 -14.04 5.13 -1.04
CA LEU A 76 -14.99 6.25 -1.00
C LEU A 76 -14.51 7.41 -0.12
N TYR A 77 -13.50 7.19 0.69
CA TYR A 77 -12.92 8.20 1.55
C TYR A 77 -11.89 9.07 0.81
N PRO A 78 -11.60 10.28 1.30
CA PRO A 78 -10.57 11.15 0.71
C PRO A 78 -9.21 10.46 0.63
N ALA A 79 -8.55 10.51 -0.53
CA ALA A 79 -7.28 9.79 -0.80
C ALA A 79 -6.15 10.11 0.21
N ASN A 80 -6.15 11.32 0.79
CA ASN A 80 -5.17 11.72 1.79
C ASN A 80 -5.46 11.22 3.22
N SER A 81 -6.49 10.39 3.41
CA SER A 81 -6.83 9.83 4.73
C SER A 81 -5.72 8.93 5.27
N VAL A 82 -5.22 7.99 4.46
CA VAL A 82 -4.12 7.08 4.84
C VAL A 82 -2.85 7.86 5.24
N PRO A 83 -2.34 8.81 4.45
CA PRO A 83 -1.19 9.63 4.86
C PRO A 83 -1.40 10.37 6.19
N GLN A 84 -2.59 10.85 6.49
CA GLN A 84 -2.87 11.52 7.75
C GLN A 84 -2.85 10.58 8.96
N VAL A 85 -3.34 9.35 8.80
CA VAL A 85 -3.24 8.33 9.85
C VAL A 85 -1.79 7.91 10.08
N VAL A 86 -1.00 7.69 9.02
CA VAL A 86 0.45 7.43 9.09
C VAL A 86 1.15 8.50 9.92
N ARG A 87 0.89 9.77 9.64
CA ARG A 87 1.50 10.90 10.37
C ARG A 87 1.16 10.86 11.85
N ARG A 88 -0.10 10.57 12.20
CA ARG A 88 -0.52 10.44 13.61
C ARG A 88 0.17 9.29 14.31
N ILE A 89 0.32 8.14 13.64
CA ILE A 89 1.02 6.97 14.19
C ILE A 89 2.50 7.27 14.39
N ASN A 90 3.17 7.84 13.39
CA ASN A 90 4.58 8.23 13.50
C ASN A 90 4.81 9.22 14.64
N ASN A 91 3.95 10.23 14.79
CA ASN A 91 4.06 11.20 15.89
C ASN A 91 3.91 10.52 17.27
N ALA A 92 3.05 9.51 17.38
CA ALA A 92 2.89 8.77 18.64
C ALA A 92 4.12 7.90 18.96
N MET A 93 4.69 7.23 17.95
CA MET A 93 5.91 6.44 18.11
C MET A 93 7.13 7.33 18.45
N LEU A 94 7.26 8.48 17.81
CA LEU A 94 8.28 9.48 18.13
C LEU A 94 8.14 9.97 19.57
N ARG A 95 6.91 10.28 20.01
CA ARG A 95 6.66 10.67 21.39
C ARG A 95 6.99 9.56 22.39
N ALA A 96 6.70 8.31 22.06
CA ALA A 96 7.08 7.16 22.92
C ALA A 96 8.60 7.03 23.02
N ASP A 97 9.35 7.21 21.92
CA ASP A 97 10.81 7.21 21.92
C ASP A 97 11.39 8.34 22.79
N GLU A 98 10.85 9.56 22.67
CA GLU A 98 11.26 10.69 23.51
C GLU A 98 11.05 10.42 25.00
N ILE A 99 9.90 9.89 25.38
CA ILE A 99 9.57 9.56 26.79
C ILE A 99 10.52 8.47 27.30
N ALA A 100 10.69 7.39 26.55
CA ALA A 100 11.57 6.29 26.92
C ALA A 100 13.02 6.77 27.18
N ARG A 101 13.53 7.68 26.32
CA ARG A 101 14.87 8.27 26.50
C ARG A 101 14.97 9.11 27.77
N VAL A 102 13.96 9.90 28.09
CA VAL A 102 13.94 10.71 29.32
C VAL A 102 13.87 9.86 30.57
N GLU A 103 13.10 8.77 30.51
CA GLU A 103 12.92 7.84 31.64
C GLU A 103 14.06 6.80 31.75
N GLY A 104 14.95 6.72 30.76
CA GLY A 104 16.00 5.70 30.70
C GLY A 104 15.46 4.30 30.44
N ASP A 105 14.26 4.20 29.84
CA ASP A 105 13.65 2.92 29.45
C ASP A 105 14.33 2.35 28.21
N THR A 106 14.95 1.20 28.33
CA THR A 106 15.62 0.46 27.26
C THR A 106 14.87 -0.83 26.88
N SER A 107 13.61 -0.96 27.28
CA SER A 107 12.81 -2.17 27.02
C SER A 107 12.45 -2.37 25.55
N VAL A 108 12.51 -1.30 24.75
CA VAL A 108 12.25 -1.30 23.30
C VAL A 108 13.45 -0.71 22.57
N ASP A 109 14.08 -1.50 21.71
CA ASP A 109 15.27 -1.08 20.94
C ASP A 109 14.95 0.02 19.91
N ASN A 110 13.80 -0.06 19.28
CA ASN A 110 13.36 0.89 18.26
C ASN A 110 11.85 1.14 18.35
N TRP A 111 11.46 2.31 18.83
CA TRP A 111 10.07 2.73 18.90
C TRP A 111 9.49 3.11 17.54
N VAL A 112 10.32 3.60 16.62
CA VAL A 112 9.87 4.09 15.31
C VAL A 112 10.08 3.00 14.28
N VAL A 113 9.17 2.03 14.28
CA VAL A 113 9.18 0.90 13.33
C VAL A 113 8.59 1.31 11.98
N PRO A 114 8.95 0.60 10.87
CA PRO A 114 8.41 0.89 9.55
C PRO A 114 6.90 0.71 9.47
N ILE A 115 6.23 1.58 8.69
CA ILE A 115 4.80 1.48 8.39
C ILE A 115 4.65 1.08 6.92
N VAL A 116 3.91 -0.01 6.67
CA VAL A 116 3.42 -0.39 5.35
C VAL A 116 1.97 0.08 5.21
N ALA A 117 1.68 0.87 4.19
CA ALA A 117 0.38 1.51 4.01
C ALA A 117 -0.34 1.06 2.74
N ASP A 118 -1.66 1.02 2.82
CA ASP A 118 -2.56 0.69 1.73
C ASP A 118 -2.69 1.86 0.75
N GLY A 119 -2.31 1.64 -0.52
CA GLY A 119 -2.49 2.56 -1.64
C GLY A 119 -3.80 2.33 -2.39
N GLU A 120 -4.58 1.31 -1.98
CA GLU A 120 -5.81 0.92 -2.67
C GLU A 120 -5.54 0.65 -4.16
N ALA A 121 -6.50 0.96 -5.03
CA ALA A 121 -6.31 0.98 -6.48
C ALA A 121 -5.78 2.34 -7.00
N GLY A 122 -5.25 3.20 -6.12
CA GLY A 122 -4.63 4.47 -6.48
C GLY A 122 -5.59 5.67 -6.57
N PHE A 123 -6.88 5.52 -6.27
CA PHE A 123 -7.89 6.58 -6.28
C PHE A 123 -8.06 7.28 -7.65
N GLY A 124 -7.69 6.60 -8.73
CA GLY A 124 -7.77 7.12 -10.09
C GLY A 124 -6.69 6.56 -11.00
N GLY A 125 -6.05 7.41 -11.79
CA GLY A 125 -4.98 7.03 -12.72
C GLY A 125 -3.58 7.21 -12.14
N ALA A 126 -2.56 7.06 -13.00
CA ALA A 126 -1.15 7.15 -12.61
C ALA A 126 -0.77 8.48 -11.93
N LEU A 127 -1.41 9.60 -12.30
CA LEU A 127 -1.14 10.89 -11.65
C LEU A 127 -1.65 10.93 -10.22
N ASN A 128 -2.81 10.32 -9.94
CA ASN A 128 -3.33 10.18 -8.58
C ASN A 128 -2.39 9.33 -7.72
N VAL A 129 -1.88 8.23 -8.28
CA VAL A 129 -0.89 7.35 -7.62
C VAL A 129 0.38 8.12 -7.28
N TYR A 130 0.92 8.91 -8.22
CA TYR A 130 2.10 9.73 -8.00
C TYR A 130 1.93 10.68 -6.81
N GLU A 131 0.83 11.44 -6.79
CA GLU A 131 0.58 12.41 -5.72
C GLU A 131 0.28 11.73 -4.38
N LEU A 132 -0.44 10.60 -4.38
CA LEU A 132 -0.69 9.84 -3.17
C LEU A 132 0.62 9.25 -2.60
N GLN A 133 1.48 8.69 -3.45
CA GLN A 133 2.78 8.16 -3.03
C GLN A 133 3.67 9.26 -2.43
N LYS A 134 3.69 10.46 -3.01
CA LYS A 134 4.37 11.63 -2.42
C LYS A 134 3.84 11.96 -1.03
N ALA A 135 2.51 12.00 -0.89
CA ALA A 135 1.88 12.28 0.40
C ALA A 135 2.19 11.20 1.45
N MET A 136 2.26 9.92 1.04
CA MET A 136 2.66 8.81 1.90
C MET A 136 4.12 8.96 2.36
N ILE A 137 5.04 9.26 1.46
CA ILE A 137 6.45 9.49 1.79
C ILE A 137 6.58 10.66 2.77
N ALA A 138 5.93 11.80 2.50
CA ALA A 138 5.92 12.95 3.39
C ALA A 138 5.32 12.68 4.77
N ALA A 139 4.46 11.66 4.89
CA ALA A 139 3.92 11.18 6.16
C ALA A 139 4.85 10.20 6.89
N GLY A 140 5.87 9.66 6.22
CA GLY A 140 6.82 8.71 6.79
C GLY A 140 6.52 7.24 6.51
N VAL A 141 5.84 6.92 5.39
CA VAL A 141 5.59 5.54 4.94
C VAL A 141 6.89 4.87 4.50
N ALA A 142 7.12 3.65 4.96
CA ALA A 142 8.25 2.81 4.58
C ALA A 142 7.98 1.97 3.33
N GLY A 143 6.78 1.44 3.22
CA GLY A 143 6.31 0.66 2.07
C GLY A 143 4.85 0.94 1.76
N SER A 144 4.47 0.83 0.50
CA SER A 144 3.09 1.01 0.04
C SER A 144 2.70 -0.13 -0.90
N HIS A 145 1.51 -0.66 -0.74
CA HIS A 145 0.99 -1.64 -1.70
C HIS A 145 -0.12 -1.03 -2.57
N TRP A 146 -0.19 -1.53 -3.81
CA TRP A 146 -1.09 -1.07 -4.86
C TRP A 146 -1.76 -2.28 -5.50
N GLU A 147 -3.06 -2.21 -5.68
CA GLU A 147 -3.85 -3.33 -6.21
C GLU A 147 -4.32 -3.09 -7.64
N ASP A 148 -4.48 -4.16 -8.40
CA ASP A 148 -4.81 -4.14 -9.83
C ASP A 148 -6.33 -4.10 -10.11
N GLN A 149 -7.10 -3.51 -9.20
CA GLN A 149 -8.52 -3.25 -9.38
C GLN A 149 -8.78 -1.94 -10.15
N LEU A 150 -9.92 -1.88 -10.84
CA LEU A 150 -10.45 -0.62 -11.36
C LEU A 150 -10.84 0.29 -10.19
N ALA A 151 -10.24 1.47 -10.10
CA ALA A 151 -10.39 2.35 -8.94
C ALA A 151 -11.86 2.78 -8.68
N SER A 152 -12.66 2.99 -9.74
CA SER A 152 -14.09 3.35 -9.61
C SER A 152 -14.97 2.19 -9.15
N GLU A 153 -14.52 0.95 -9.30
CA GLU A 153 -15.26 -0.27 -8.95
C GLU A 153 -14.57 -1.08 -7.85
N LYS A 154 -13.64 -0.47 -7.13
CA LYS A 154 -12.85 -1.11 -6.09
C LYS A 154 -13.74 -1.73 -5.03
N LYS A 155 -13.40 -2.96 -4.66
CA LYS A 155 -14.05 -3.73 -3.59
C LYS A 155 -13.00 -4.25 -2.61
N CYS A 156 -13.42 -4.46 -1.37
CA CYS A 156 -12.62 -5.20 -0.39
C CYS A 156 -12.23 -6.58 -0.93
N GLY A 157 -11.05 -7.07 -0.57
CA GLY A 157 -10.58 -8.40 -0.99
C GLY A 157 -11.57 -9.54 -0.74
N HIS A 158 -12.41 -9.43 0.28
CA HIS A 158 -13.45 -10.42 0.64
C HIS A 158 -14.76 -10.31 -0.16
N LEU A 159 -14.95 -9.20 -0.90
CA LEU A 159 -16.19 -8.96 -1.64
C LEU A 159 -16.08 -9.49 -3.07
N GLY A 160 -17.24 -9.95 -3.59
CA GLY A 160 -17.41 -10.26 -5.00
C GLY A 160 -17.54 -8.98 -5.86
N GLY A 161 -17.47 -9.16 -7.19
CA GLY A 161 -17.68 -8.07 -8.15
C GLY A 161 -16.45 -7.17 -8.36
N LYS A 162 -15.26 -7.66 -8.03
CA LYS A 162 -13.99 -6.98 -8.35
C LYS A 162 -13.78 -6.96 -9.87
N VAL A 163 -13.31 -5.82 -10.37
CA VAL A 163 -12.96 -5.61 -11.78
C VAL A 163 -11.47 -5.32 -11.87
N LEU A 164 -10.72 -6.16 -12.59
CA LEU A 164 -9.30 -5.95 -12.84
C LEU A 164 -9.07 -4.88 -13.90
N ILE A 165 -7.94 -4.20 -13.80
CA ILE A 165 -7.35 -3.45 -14.91
C ILE A 165 -6.36 -4.34 -15.68
N PRO A 166 -6.06 -4.07 -16.97
CA PRO A 166 -5.03 -4.79 -17.71
C PRO A 166 -3.69 -4.77 -16.98
N THR A 167 -2.94 -5.86 -17.10
CA THR A 167 -1.61 -6.03 -16.49
C THR A 167 -0.70 -4.82 -16.76
N GLN A 168 -0.64 -4.32 -18.00
CA GLN A 168 0.16 -3.14 -18.35
C GLN A 168 -0.32 -1.86 -17.65
N GLN A 169 -1.60 -1.74 -17.40
CA GLN A 169 -2.14 -0.56 -16.69
C GLN A 169 -1.69 -0.57 -15.22
N HIS A 170 -1.68 -1.73 -14.57
CA HIS A 170 -1.15 -1.83 -13.20
C HIS A 170 0.36 -1.63 -13.14
N ILE A 171 1.12 -2.14 -14.12
CA ILE A 171 2.56 -1.82 -14.24
C ILE A 171 2.77 -0.29 -14.29
N ARG A 172 1.92 0.44 -15.00
CA ARG A 172 1.98 1.92 -15.02
C ARG A 172 1.71 2.53 -13.64
N THR A 173 0.79 1.94 -12.86
CA THR A 173 0.55 2.33 -11.45
C THR A 173 1.82 2.14 -10.61
N LEU A 174 2.44 0.96 -10.66
CA LEU A 174 3.67 0.67 -9.92
C LEU A 174 4.82 1.59 -10.33
N THR A 175 5.00 1.80 -11.65
CA THR A 175 6.01 2.73 -12.18
C THR A 175 5.78 4.16 -11.68
N SER A 176 4.53 4.59 -11.57
CA SER A 176 4.19 5.92 -11.06
C SER A 176 4.53 6.08 -9.58
N ALA A 177 4.24 5.06 -8.76
CA ALA A 177 4.63 5.03 -7.35
C ALA A 177 6.16 5.04 -7.19
N ARG A 178 6.88 4.24 -7.99
CA ARG A 178 8.35 4.23 -8.02
C ARG A 178 8.91 5.59 -8.41
N LEU A 179 8.37 6.23 -9.46
CA LEU A 179 8.81 7.57 -9.88
C LEU A 179 8.66 8.60 -8.76
N ALA A 180 7.56 8.56 -8.01
CA ALA A 180 7.38 9.46 -6.87
C ALA A 180 8.43 9.23 -5.77
N ALA A 181 8.77 7.97 -5.49
CA ALA A 181 9.82 7.60 -4.56
C ALA A 181 11.21 8.07 -5.04
N ASP A 182 11.53 7.88 -6.31
CA ASP A 182 12.80 8.32 -6.92
C ASP A 182 12.95 9.84 -6.88
N VAL A 183 11.88 10.58 -7.20
CA VAL A 183 11.88 12.05 -7.13
C VAL A 183 12.06 12.54 -5.69
N ALA A 184 11.44 11.87 -4.72
CA ALA A 184 11.61 12.17 -3.30
C ALA A 184 12.97 11.71 -2.75
N GLY A 185 13.71 10.89 -3.49
CA GLY A 185 14.99 10.31 -3.07
C GLY A 185 14.86 9.31 -1.93
N VAL A 186 13.71 8.61 -1.81
CA VAL A 186 13.43 7.64 -0.76
C VAL A 186 13.32 6.23 -1.36
N PRO A 187 14.01 5.22 -0.82
CA PRO A 187 13.95 3.84 -1.33
C PRO A 187 12.68 3.12 -0.83
N THR A 188 11.52 3.72 -1.05
CA THR A 188 10.23 3.16 -0.60
C THR A 188 10.04 1.75 -1.16
N VAL A 189 9.64 0.80 -0.31
CA VAL A 189 9.28 -0.55 -0.74
C VAL A 189 7.91 -0.49 -1.42
N VAL A 190 7.90 -0.56 -2.74
CA VAL A 190 6.67 -0.63 -3.54
C VAL A 190 6.24 -2.08 -3.64
N ILE A 191 5.01 -2.37 -3.26
CA ILE A 191 4.48 -3.74 -3.18
C ILE A 191 3.33 -3.89 -4.18
N ALA A 192 3.46 -4.80 -5.13
CA ALA A 192 2.38 -5.15 -6.03
C ALA A 192 1.40 -6.11 -5.36
N ARG A 193 0.10 -5.79 -5.40
CA ARG A 193 -0.98 -6.67 -5.01
C ARG A 193 -1.82 -7.04 -6.23
N THR A 194 -2.28 -8.27 -6.31
CA THR A 194 -3.27 -8.68 -7.30
C THR A 194 -4.52 -9.23 -6.64
N ASP A 195 -5.68 -8.87 -7.17
CA ASP A 195 -6.99 -9.39 -6.78
C ASP A 195 -7.54 -10.43 -7.77
N ALA A 196 -6.71 -10.96 -8.67
CA ALA A 196 -7.09 -11.93 -9.69
C ALA A 196 -7.53 -13.30 -9.12
N GLU A 197 -7.29 -13.56 -7.82
CA GLU A 197 -7.75 -14.79 -7.18
C GLU A 197 -9.29 -14.89 -7.16
N ALA A 198 -9.99 -13.77 -6.98
CA ALA A 198 -11.45 -13.75 -6.86
C ALA A 198 -12.14 -12.83 -7.90
N ALA A 199 -11.40 -12.01 -8.64
CA ALA A 199 -12.00 -11.14 -9.65
C ALA A 199 -12.44 -11.94 -10.86
N THR A 200 -13.65 -11.65 -11.34
CA THR A 200 -14.26 -12.32 -12.50
C THR A 200 -14.41 -11.42 -13.71
N LEU A 201 -14.00 -10.15 -13.61
CA LEU A 201 -14.11 -9.16 -14.66
C LEU A 201 -12.79 -8.42 -14.86
N ILE A 202 -12.55 -7.95 -16.08
CA ILE A 202 -11.45 -7.06 -16.48
C ILE A 202 -11.96 -5.98 -17.41
N THR A 203 -11.37 -4.78 -17.34
CA THR A 203 -11.84 -3.61 -18.14
C THR A 203 -11.57 -3.75 -19.64
N SER A 204 -10.54 -4.50 -20.05
CA SER A 204 -10.13 -4.60 -21.46
C SER A 204 -9.33 -5.88 -21.71
N ASP A 205 -9.41 -6.40 -22.94
CA ASP A 205 -8.68 -7.55 -23.46
C ASP A 205 -7.38 -7.20 -24.20
N VAL A 206 -6.95 -5.95 -24.09
CA VAL A 206 -5.84 -5.40 -24.89
C VAL A 206 -4.48 -6.01 -24.55
N ASP A 207 -4.28 -6.43 -23.29
CA ASP A 207 -2.99 -6.97 -22.83
C ASP A 207 -2.88 -8.46 -23.13
N GLU A 208 -1.84 -8.85 -23.88
CA GLU A 208 -1.61 -10.23 -24.27
C GLU A 208 -1.40 -11.17 -23.06
N ARG A 209 -0.89 -10.67 -21.96
CA ARG A 209 -0.67 -11.45 -20.72
C ARG A 209 -1.98 -11.84 -20.04
N ASP A 210 -3.04 -11.06 -20.24
CA ASP A 210 -4.36 -11.30 -19.67
C ASP A 210 -5.23 -12.20 -20.56
N ARG A 211 -4.97 -12.25 -21.87
CA ARG A 211 -5.76 -13.02 -22.86
C ARG A 211 -5.97 -14.51 -22.52
N PRO A 212 -4.97 -15.24 -21.99
CA PRO A 212 -5.15 -16.65 -21.64
C PRO A 212 -6.22 -16.91 -20.57
N PHE A 213 -6.56 -15.88 -19.79
CA PHE A 213 -7.52 -15.94 -18.71
C PHE A 213 -8.89 -15.40 -19.07
N LEU A 214 -9.10 -14.86 -20.27
CA LEU A 214 -10.41 -14.42 -20.72
C LEU A 214 -11.33 -15.66 -20.90
N ASP A 215 -12.59 -15.54 -20.50
CA ASP A 215 -13.59 -16.60 -20.63
C ASP A 215 -14.49 -16.46 -21.88
N GLY A 216 -14.32 -15.34 -22.63
CA GLY A 216 -15.08 -15.07 -23.85
C GLY A 216 -16.41 -14.36 -23.60
N THR A 217 -16.78 -14.08 -22.36
CA THR A 217 -18.01 -13.36 -22.02
C THR A 217 -17.78 -11.85 -21.94
N ARG A 218 -18.88 -11.08 -22.01
CA ARG A 218 -18.86 -9.64 -21.90
C ARG A 218 -20.11 -9.13 -21.20
N THR A 219 -19.96 -8.18 -20.27
CA THR A 219 -21.09 -7.56 -19.59
C THR A 219 -21.73 -6.45 -20.42
N SER A 220 -22.92 -6.01 -20.04
CA SER A 220 -23.60 -4.87 -20.66
C SER A 220 -22.84 -3.56 -20.51
N GLU A 221 -22.06 -3.42 -19.44
CA GLU A 221 -21.18 -2.27 -19.16
C GLU A 221 -19.90 -2.31 -20.02
N GLY A 222 -19.63 -3.43 -20.68
CA GLY A 222 -18.49 -3.60 -21.57
C GLY A 222 -17.26 -4.21 -20.95
N PHE A 223 -17.33 -4.72 -19.72
CA PHE A 223 -16.26 -5.50 -19.11
C PHE A 223 -16.16 -6.90 -19.71
N TYR A 224 -14.95 -7.45 -19.74
CA TYR A 224 -14.70 -8.81 -20.19
C TYR A 224 -14.69 -9.76 -19.01
N GLY A 225 -15.23 -10.96 -19.19
CA GLY A 225 -15.15 -12.03 -18.19
C GLY A 225 -13.77 -12.65 -18.13
N VAL A 226 -13.30 -12.94 -16.92
CA VAL A 226 -12.00 -13.60 -16.69
C VAL A 226 -12.15 -14.80 -15.76
N LYS A 227 -11.33 -15.81 -15.98
CA LYS A 227 -11.11 -16.91 -15.04
C LYS A 227 -10.26 -16.40 -13.89
N ASN A 228 -10.74 -16.63 -12.69
CA ASN A 228 -10.06 -16.31 -11.44
C ASN A 228 -9.22 -17.48 -10.93
N GLY A 229 -8.51 -17.27 -9.83
CA GLY A 229 -7.73 -18.29 -9.12
C GLY A 229 -6.25 -18.01 -9.05
N ILE A 230 -5.50 -19.01 -8.60
CA ILE A 230 -4.07 -18.84 -8.33
C ILE A 230 -3.21 -18.66 -9.60
N GLU A 231 -3.60 -19.26 -10.72
CA GLU A 231 -2.83 -19.18 -11.96
C GLU A 231 -2.74 -17.76 -12.53
N PRO A 232 -3.86 -17.00 -12.70
CA PRO A 232 -3.77 -15.60 -13.08
C PRO A 232 -3.04 -14.74 -12.04
N CYS A 233 -3.13 -15.05 -10.74
CA CYS A 233 -2.34 -14.36 -9.70
C CYS A 233 -0.84 -14.53 -9.94
N ILE A 234 -0.39 -15.76 -10.16
CA ILE A 234 1.03 -16.07 -10.42
C ILE A 234 1.51 -15.36 -11.71
N ALA A 235 0.71 -15.41 -12.77
CA ALA A 235 1.06 -14.74 -14.03
C ALA A 235 1.22 -13.24 -13.85
N ARG A 236 0.27 -12.59 -13.17
CA ARG A 236 0.33 -11.15 -12.85
C ARG A 236 1.48 -10.81 -11.91
N ALA A 237 1.68 -11.57 -10.83
CA ALA A 237 2.79 -11.34 -9.91
C ALA A 237 4.15 -11.39 -10.62
N LYS A 238 4.37 -12.36 -11.52
CA LYS A 238 5.58 -12.43 -12.34
C LYS A 238 5.74 -11.23 -13.27
N ALA A 239 4.64 -10.70 -13.82
CA ALA A 239 4.67 -9.52 -14.66
C ALA A 239 4.95 -8.23 -13.86
N TYR A 240 4.53 -8.17 -12.61
CA TYR A 240 4.72 -7.01 -11.72
C TYR A 240 6.09 -6.97 -11.05
N ALA A 241 6.70 -8.12 -10.79
CA ALA A 241 7.96 -8.24 -10.03
C ALA A 241 9.10 -7.30 -10.49
N PRO A 242 9.29 -6.99 -11.79
CA PRO A 242 10.33 -6.04 -12.21
C PRO A 242 10.04 -4.58 -11.86
N TYR A 243 8.82 -4.27 -11.41
CA TYR A 243 8.31 -2.90 -11.17
C TYR A 243 7.92 -2.63 -9.72
N SER A 244 8.12 -3.60 -8.83
CA SER A 244 7.73 -3.52 -7.42
C SER A 244 8.90 -3.78 -6.47
#